data_db4f7ce9516b3b56745efad9ed84e933
#
_entry.id   db4f7ce9516b3b56745efad9ed84e933
#
_cell.length_a   1.000
_cell.length_b   1.000
_cell.length_c   1.000
_cell.angle_alpha   90.00
_cell.angle_beta   90.00
_cell.angle_gamma   90.00
#
_symmetry.space_group_name_H-M   'P 1'
#
loop_
_entity.id
_entity.type
_entity.pdbx_description
1 polymer ?
#
loop_
_entity_poly.entity_id
_entity_poly.type
_entity_poly.pdbx_seq_one_letter_code
_entity_poly.pdbx_strand_id
1 'polypeptide(L)'
;MYYNRLVEKQIELKLKTSGAVVVAGPKFCGKTTTCMLYQKSFVKLNTKQAITMARMNPKGVLQGENPRLIDEWQKAPDVWNQVKDDLDFNYEFGKYILTGSSTPADKTEVHHSGAGRIAPVRMRPMSLWESKDSKGTVSLKSLFDEVEDFPWDMNEKFDLENVAHLICRGGWPVSVVAPKEIALEITKNYWNGLFVFEDCENERFRNKKPEVLKMIVRSFARHISTEAAISTIIADVRQSNERTMDPKTFDDYMEALKDLYIIEDMEAWNPNIRSKTPIRSTPTRHFVDTSIACRSLGISPDDLMQDLESFGLFFEDMAVRDLRIYADTLGGEVRHYRDNAGLECDAVVHLEDGRWGAVEIKIGGDKLIEDGATSLKTLRNKIVEKSEEKAPAFMMVLTAVGGTYRRDDGVYVVPINLLKP
;
A
#
# COMPACT_ATOMS: atom_id res chain seq x y z
N MET A 1 3.05 -18.89 -14.15
CA MET A 1 3.15 -19.38 -12.75
C MET A 1 2.38 -18.40 -11.87
N TYR A 2 1.50 -18.85 -10.98
CA TYR A 2 0.79 -18.00 -10.02
C TYR A 2 1.59 -17.93 -8.72
N TYR A 3 1.71 -16.74 -8.15
CA TYR A 3 2.28 -16.50 -6.83
C TYR A 3 1.15 -16.27 -5.84
N ASN A 4 1.08 -17.07 -4.79
CA ASN A 4 0.08 -16.91 -3.74
C ASN A 4 0.16 -15.52 -3.13
N ARG A 5 -0.99 -14.88 -2.99
CA ARG A 5 -1.08 -13.53 -2.45
C ARG A 5 -1.57 -13.57 -1.01
N LEU A 6 -0.97 -12.76 -0.17
CA LEU A 6 -1.37 -12.68 1.25
C LEU A 6 -2.82 -12.24 1.43
N VAL A 7 -3.31 -11.41 0.53
CA VAL A 7 -4.70 -10.93 0.49
C VAL A 7 -5.73 -12.05 0.30
N GLU A 8 -5.34 -13.23 -0.19
CA GLU A 8 -6.23 -14.37 -0.42
C GLU A 8 -6.98 -14.78 0.85
N LYS A 9 -6.28 -14.82 2.00
CA LYS A 9 -6.90 -15.13 3.30
C LYS A 9 -7.99 -14.13 3.69
N GLN A 10 -7.78 -12.85 3.37
CA GLN A 10 -8.80 -11.83 3.62
C GLN A 10 -10.00 -11.99 2.69
N ILE A 11 -9.78 -12.27 1.40
CA ILE A 11 -10.85 -12.55 0.44
C ILE A 11 -11.69 -13.74 0.93
N GLU A 12 -11.06 -14.85 1.32
CA GLU A 12 -11.74 -16.03 1.84
C GLU A 12 -12.56 -15.75 3.11
N LEU A 13 -12.00 -14.99 4.05
CA LEU A 13 -12.69 -14.58 5.26
C LEU A 13 -13.91 -13.71 4.94
N LYS A 14 -13.72 -12.71 4.08
CA LYS A 14 -14.79 -11.77 3.72
C LYS A 14 -15.91 -12.46 2.91
N LEU A 15 -15.59 -13.43 2.05
CA LEU A 15 -16.59 -14.25 1.36
C LEU A 15 -17.45 -15.08 2.32
N LYS A 16 -16.90 -15.46 3.48
CA LYS A 16 -17.64 -16.20 4.53
C LYS A 16 -18.45 -15.29 5.46
N THR A 17 -18.19 -13.98 5.45
CA THR A 17 -18.77 -13.03 6.42
C THR A 17 -19.56 -11.89 5.79
N SER A 18 -19.56 -11.76 4.45
CA SER A 18 -20.27 -10.71 3.72
C SER A 18 -20.90 -11.26 2.45
N GLY A 19 -21.98 -10.63 1.99
CA GLY A 19 -22.68 -11.05 0.77
C GLY A 19 -21.87 -10.80 -0.50
N ALA A 20 -21.06 -9.71 -0.51
CA ALA A 20 -20.13 -9.41 -1.59
C ALA A 20 -18.78 -8.97 -1.04
N VAL A 21 -17.73 -9.15 -1.84
CA VAL A 21 -16.37 -8.66 -1.57
C VAL A 21 -15.94 -7.76 -2.72
N VAL A 22 -15.48 -6.54 -2.41
CA VAL A 22 -14.87 -5.67 -3.41
C VAL A 22 -13.36 -5.63 -3.23
N VAL A 23 -12.62 -6.14 -4.23
CA VAL A 23 -11.16 -6.15 -4.25
C VAL A 23 -10.68 -4.96 -5.08
N ALA A 24 -10.16 -3.96 -4.40
CA ALA A 24 -9.72 -2.69 -4.97
C ALA A 24 -8.20 -2.52 -4.86
N GLY A 25 -7.59 -1.81 -5.81
CA GLY A 25 -6.14 -1.55 -5.83
C GLY A 25 -5.65 -1.13 -7.21
N PRO A 26 -4.35 -0.80 -7.36
CA PRO A 26 -3.81 -0.25 -8.60
C PRO A 26 -3.98 -1.20 -9.79
N LYS A 27 -4.00 -0.66 -10.99
CA LYS A 27 -3.93 -1.47 -12.21
C LYS A 27 -2.69 -2.36 -12.15
N PHE A 28 -2.80 -3.57 -12.73
CA PHE A 28 -1.65 -4.48 -12.88
C PHE A 28 -1.13 -5.16 -11.60
N CYS A 29 -1.75 -4.95 -10.42
CA CYS A 29 -1.33 -5.62 -9.18
C CYS A 29 -1.84 -7.08 -9.04
N GLY A 30 -2.66 -7.58 -9.99
CA GLY A 30 -3.09 -8.98 -10.04
C GLY A 30 -4.50 -9.28 -9.52
N LYS A 31 -5.35 -8.26 -9.27
CA LYS A 31 -6.72 -8.42 -8.72
C LYS A 31 -7.55 -9.48 -9.44
N THR A 32 -7.75 -9.30 -10.74
CA THR A 32 -8.55 -10.22 -11.55
C THR A 32 -8.01 -11.65 -11.45
N THR A 33 -6.68 -11.82 -11.60
CA THR A 33 -6.02 -13.14 -11.53
C THR A 33 -6.25 -13.81 -10.19
N THR A 34 -6.12 -13.10 -9.09
CA THR A 34 -6.37 -13.63 -7.73
C THR A 34 -7.85 -13.95 -7.53
N CYS A 35 -8.76 -13.05 -7.92
CA CYS A 35 -10.21 -13.26 -7.76
C CYS A 35 -10.75 -14.41 -8.62
N MET A 36 -10.12 -14.71 -9.76
CA MET A 36 -10.46 -15.86 -10.61
C MET A 36 -10.32 -17.21 -9.89
N LEU A 37 -9.56 -17.29 -8.79
CA LEU A 37 -9.44 -18.53 -7.98
C LEU A 37 -10.72 -18.87 -7.19
N TYR A 38 -11.57 -17.88 -6.95
CA TYR A 38 -12.72 -17.99 -6.05
C TYR A 38 -14.07 -17.99 -6.77
N GLN A 39 -14.07 -17.69 -8.08
CA GLN A 39 -15.32 -17.53 -8.84
C GLN A 39 -15.84 -18.85 -9.41
N LYS A 40 -17.17 -18.96 -9.57
CA LYS A 40 -17.83 -19.99 -10.37
C LYS A 40 -18.37 -19.44 -11.68
N SER A 41 -18.63 -18.15 -11.76
CA SER A 41 -19.01 -17.47 -13.01
C SER A 41 -18.36 -16.09 -13.09
N PHE A 42 -18.18 -15.58 -14.32
CA PHE A 42 -17.38 -14.40 -14.58
C PHE A 42 -18.02 -13.48 -15.63
N VAL A 43 -17.94 -12.18 -15.39
CA VAL A 43 -18.23 -11.15 -16.38
C VAL A 43 -17.18 -10.04 -16.31
N LYS A 44 -16.72 -9.58 -17.46
CA LYS A 44 -15.72 -8.51 -17.56
C LYS A 44 -16.28 -7.28 -18.27
N LEU A 45 -16.27 -6.14 -17.59
CA LEU A 45 -16.79 -4.88 -18.10
C LEU A 45 -15.64 -4.07 -18.75
N ASN A 46 -15.03 -4.61 -19.82
CA ASN A 46 -13.85 -4.00 -20.47
C ASN A 46 -14.07 -3.55 -21.91
N THR A 47 -15.23 -3.84 -22.52
CA THR A 47 -15.60 -3.37 -23.85
C THR A 47 -16.76 -2.39 -23.80
N LYS A 48 -16.84 -1.46 -24.75
CA LYS A 48 -17.95 -0.50 -24.85
C LYS A 48 -19.30 -1.23 -24.86
N GLN A 49 -19.39 -2.34 -25.58
CA GLN A 49 -20.61 -3.16 -25.65
C GLN A 49 -20.98 -3.73 -24.28
N ALA A 50 -20.02 -4.36 -23.56
CA ALA A 50 -20.28 -4.94 -22.24
C ALA A 50 -20.71 -3.88 -21.22
N ILE A 51 -20.05 -2.70 -21.24
CA ILE A 51 -20.37 -1.57 -20.36
C ILE A 51 -21.78 -1.04 -20.67
N THR A 52 -22.11 -0.82 -21.96
CA THR A 52 -23.46 -0.35 -22.36
C THR A 52 -24.54 -1.35 -21.94
N MET A 53 -24.33 -2.65 -22.15
CA MET A 53 -25.27 -3.68 -21.73
C MET A 53 -25.42 -3.71 -20.19
N ALA A 54 -24.33 -3.57 -19.45
CA ALA A 54 -24.36 -3.54 -17.99
C ALA A 54 -25.14 -2.33 -17.45
N ARG A 55 -25.00 -1.15 -18.07
CA ARG A 55 -25.77 0.04 -17.73
C ARG A 55 -27.27 -0.08 -18.08
N MET A 56 -27.60 -0.71 -19.22
CA MET A 56 -28.98 -0.94 -19.64
C MET A 56 -29.69 -2.04 -18.82
N ASN A 57 -28.96 -3.06 -18.42
CA ASN A 57 -29.50 -4.18 -17.65
C ASN A 57 -28.51 -4.63 -16.55
N PRO A 58 -28.33 -3.85 -15.45
CA PRO A 58 -27.45 -4.21 -14.35
C PRO A 58 -27.82 -5.54 -13.71
N LYS A 59 -29.12 -5.86 -13.65
CA LYS A 59 -29.61 -7.14 -13.11
C LYS A 59 -29.12 -8.35 -13.92
N GLY A 60 -28.98 -8.21 -15.23
CA GLY A 60 -28.44 -9.25 -16.10
C GLY A 60 -26.97 -9.56 -15.82
N VAL A 61 -26.20 -8.56 -15.33
CA VAL A 61 -24.80 -8.76 -14.95
C VAL A 61 -24.65 -9.73 -13.77
N LEU A 62 -25.63 -9.78 -12.89
CA LEU A 62 -25.63 -10.61 -11.68
C LEU A 62 -25.97 -12.07 -11.96
N GLN A 63 -26.47 -12.41 -13.16
CA GLN A 63 -26.90 -13.77 -13.50
C GLN A 63 -25.69 -14.69 -13.74
N GLY A 64 -25.65 -15.80 -13.02
CA GLY A 64 -24.61 -16.82 -13.10
C GLY A 64 -24.45 -17.56 -11.78
N GLU A 65 -23.56 -18.57 -11.76
CA GLU A 65 -23.24 -19.30 -10.53
C GLU A 65 -22.43 -18.45 -9.56
N ASN A 66 -22.71 -18.56 -8.27
CA ASN A 66 -22.05 -17.85 -7.18
C ASN A 66 -20.88 -18.66 -6.58
N PRO A 67 -19.76 -18.05 -6.20
CA PRO A 67 -19.43 -16.61 -6.30
C PRO A 67 -19.32 -16.13 -7.75
N ARG A 68 -20.01 -15.02 -8.07
CA ARG A 68 -19.92 -14.40 -9.37
C ARG A 68 -18.89 -13.25 -9.34
N LEU A 69 -17.87 -13.34 -10.20
CA LEU A 69 -16.86 -12.29 -10.35
C LEU A 69 -17.30 -11.26 -11.40
N ILE A 70 -17.35 -10.00 -10.99
CA ILE A 70 -17.66 -8.85 -11.83
C ILE A 70 -16.41 -7.97 -11.89
N ASP A 71 -15.67 -8.06 -13.01
CA ASP A 71 -14.38 -7.37 -13.20
C ASP A 71 -14.59 -5.98 -13.81
N GLU A 72 -13.90 -4.97 -13.25
CA GLU A 72 -13.97 -3.55 -13.62
C GLU A 72 -15.38 -2.93 -13.41
N TRP A 73 -16.04 -3.30 -12.30
CA TRP A 73 -17.40 -2.88 -11.97
C TRP A 73 -17.59 -1.35 -12.00
N GLN A 74 -16.56 -0.57 -11.65
CA GLN A 74 -16.62 0.90 -11.61
C GLN A 74 -16.89 1.56 -12.97
N LYS A 75 -16.83 0.82 -14.07
CA LYS A 75 -17.21 1.29 -15.41
C LYS A 75 -18.72 1.29 -15.64
N ALA A 76 -19.47 0.56 -14.80
CA ALA A 76 -20.92 0.56 -14.77
C ALA A 76 -21.40 0.62 -13.32
N PRO A 77 -21.40 1.79 -12.66
CA PRO A 77 -21.69 1.96 -11.22
C PRO A 77 -23.07 1.44 -10.81
N ASP A 78 -24.06 1.41 -11.71
CA ASP A 78 -25.37 0.80 -11.47
C ASP A 78 -25.30 -0.67 -11.03
N VAL A 79 -24.24 -1.38 -11.41
CA VAL A 79 -23.99 -2.77 -10.97
C VAL A 79 -23.80 -2.83 -9.45
N TRP A 80 -23.13 -1.84 -8.85
CA TRP A 80 -22.98 -1.76 -7.39
C TRP A 80 -24.34 -1.64 -6.69
N ASN A 81 -25.18 -0.73 -7.17
CA ASN A 81 -26.51 -0.53 -6.61
C ASN A 81 -27.36 -1.80 -6.75
N GLN A 82 -27.27 -2.49 -7.89
CA GLN A 82 -27.98 -3.73 -8.13
C GLN A 82 -27.48 -4.89 -7.26
N VAL A 83 -26.17 -5.00 -7.02
CA VAL A 83 -25.58 -6.00 -6.07
C VAL A 83 -26.13 -5.73 -4.67
N LYS A 84 -26.15 -4.47 -4.24
CA LYS A 84 -26.69 -4.11 -2.93
C LYS A 84 -28.17 -4.47 -2.82
N ASP A 85 -28.97 -4.10 -3.82
CA ASP A 85 -30.41 -4.40 -3.83
C ASP A 85 -30.68 -5.90 -3.81
N ASP A 86 -29.94 -6.69 -4.57
CA ASP A 86 -30.08 -8.14 -4.54
C ASP A 86 -29.74 -8.73 -3.17
N LEU A 87 -28.70 -8.19 -2.50
CA LEU A 87 -28.32 -8.62 -1.15
C LEU A 87 -29.32 -8.13 -0.08
N ASP A 88 -30.07 -7.07 -0.30
CA ASP A 88 -31.13 -6.64 0.62
C ASP A 88 -32.32 -7.60 0.64
N PHE A 89 -32.63 -8.24 -0.49
CA PHE A 89 -33.75 -9.16 -0.63
C PHE A 89 -33.36 -10.65 -0.53
N ASN A 90 -32.16 -10.99 -1.02
CA ASN A 90 -31.69 -12.38 -1.14
C ASN A 90 -30.26 -12.48 -0.57
N TYR A 91 -30.11 -12.23 0.73
CA TYR A 91 -28.79 -12.25 1.36
C TYR A 91 -28.21 -13.64 1.45
N GLU A 92 -27.06 -13.85 0.84
CA GLU A 92 -26.24 -15.05 0.95
C GLU A 92 -24.77 -14.63 1.06
N PHE A 93 -24.00 -15.30 1.92
CA PHE A 93 -22.55 -15.04 2.02
C PHE A 93 -21.83 -15.45 0.74
N GLY A 94 -20.83 -14.64 0.34
CA GLY A 94 -19.95 -14.95 -0.77
C GLY A 94 -20.61 -14.98 -2.15
N LYS A 95 -21.71 -14.25 -2.33
CA LYS A 95 -22.48 -14.26 -3.57
C LYS A 95 -21.73 -13.55 -4.71
N TYR A 96 -21.07 -12.43 -4.41
CA TYR A 96 -20.40 -11.61 -5.43
C TYR A 96 -18.96 -11.28 -5.06
N ILE A 97 -18.12 -11.19 -6.10
CA ILE A 97 -16.78 -10.62 -6.04
C ILE A 97 -16.72 -9.50 -7.07
N LEU A 98 -16.38 -8.27 -6.65
CA LEU A 98 -16.20 -7.13 -7.52
C LEU A 98 -14.73 -6.76 -7.56
N THR A 99 -14.16 -6.51 -8.75
CA THR A 99 -12.79 -5.98 -8.85
C THR A 99 -12.81 -4.62 -9.50
N GLY A 100 -11.99 -3.70 -8.98
CA GLY A 100 -11.87 -2.35 -9.50
C GLY A 100 -10.45 -1.79 -9.37
N SER A 101 -10.00 -1.11 -10.42
CA SER A 101 -8.68 -0.47 -10.47
C SER A 101 -8.73 1.04 -10.21
N SER A 102 -9.91 1.57 -9.95
CA SER A 102 -10.17 2.94 -9.51
C SER A 102 -11.49 2.99 -8.75
N THR A 103 -11.73 4.07 -8.03
CA THR A 103 -13.07 4.38 -7.54
C THR A 103 -13.98 4.81 -8.71
N PRO A 104 -15.32 4.72 -8.60
CA PRO A 104 -16.23 5.24 -9.61
C PRO A 104 -15.98 6.71 -9.91
N ALA A 105 -16.20 7.12 -11.16
CA ALA A 105 -16.01 8.50 -11.61
C ALA A 105 -16.89 9.48 -10.85
N ASP A 106 -18.13 9.12 -10.73
CA ASP A 106 -19.12 9.85 -9.97
C ASP A 106 -19.50 9.04 -8.73
N LYS A 107 -19.07 9.52 -7.57
CA LYS A 107 -19.42 8.90 -6.28
C LYS A 107 -20.93 9.06 -5.99
N THR A 108 -21.63 9.97 -6.69
CA THR A 108 -23.08 10.16 -6.55
C THR A 108 -23.87 9.07 -7.26
N GLU A 109 -23.30 8.40 -8.28
CA GLU A 109 -23.93 7.23 -8.91
C GLU A 109 -23.98 6.01 -7.98
N VAL A 110 -23.13 5.99 -6.94
CA VAL A 110 -23.16 4.99 -5.87
C VAL A 110 -24.04 5.51 -4.74
N HIS A 111 -25.34 5.25 -4.82
CA HIS A 111 -26.32 5.78 -3.89
C HIS A 111 -26.19 5.28 -2.45
N HIS A 112 -25.47 4.20 -2.21
CA HIS A 112 -25.32 3.57 -0.89
C HIS A 112 -23.93 3.02 -0.66
N SER A 113 -23.44 3.13 0.58
CA SER A 113 -22.10 2.69 0.96
C SER A 113 -21.86 1.16 0.89
N GLY A 114 -22.92 0.35 0.76
CA GLY A 114 -22.83 -1.11 0.84
C GLY A 114 -22.48 -1.64 2.23
N ALA A 115 -22.44 -0.79 3.26
CA ALA A 115 -22.07 -1.18 4.62
C ALA A 115 -22.92 -2.35 5.13
N GLY A 116 -22.24 -3.35 5.72
CA GLY A 116 -22.84 -4.60 6.21
C GLY A 116 -23.18 -5.64 5.13
N ARG A 117 -23.03 -5.31 3.84
CA ARG A 117 -23.34 -6.22 2.71
C ARG A 117 -22.12 -6.48 1.83
N ILE A 118 -21.31 -5.43 1.60
CA ILE A 118 -20.14 -5.46 0.72
C ILE A 118 -18.90 -5.16 1.57
N ALA A 119 -17.99 -6.11 1.63
CA ALA A 119 -16.74 -5.97 2.38
C ALA A 119 -15.60 -5.49 1.47
N PRO A 120 -14.90 -4.41 1.82
CA PRO A 120 -13.74 -3.97 1.08
C PRO A 120 -12.51 -4.83 1.39
N VAL A 121 -11.70 -5.09 0.38
CA VAL A 121 -10.37 -5.68 0.46
C VAL A 121 -9.43 -4.85 -0.41
N ARG A 122 -8.33 -4.38 0.18
CA ARG A 122 -7.31 -3.64 -0.56
C ARG A 122 -6.20 -4.57 -1.01
N MET A 123 -5.91 -4.59 -2.30
CA MET A 123 -4.83 -5.38 -2.88
C MET A 123 -3.73 -4.46 -3.39
N ARG A 124 -2.54 -4.55 -2.79
CA ARG A 124 -1.34 -3.81 -3.19
C ARG A 124 -0.49 -4.63 -4.17
N PRO A 125 0.54 -4.06 -4.83
CA PRO A 125 1.60 -4.83 -5.46
C PRO A 125 2.21 -5.86 -4.49
N MET A 126 3.01 -6.78 -4.98
CA MET A 126 3.57 -7.87 -4.16
C MET A 126 4.60 -7.35 -3.16
N SER A 127 4.54 -7.85 -1.93
CA SER A 127 5.62 -7.73 -0.95
C SER A 127 6.82 -8.61 -1.33
N LEU A 128 7.96 -8.41 -0.68
CA LEU A 128 9.16 -9.24 -0.90
C LEU A 128 8.92 -10.70 -0.49
N TRP A 129 8.05 -10.97 0.47
CA TRP A 129 7.64 -12.33 0.82
C TRP A 129 6.81 -12.98 -0.30
N GLU A 130 5.84 -12.27 -0.86
CA GLU A 130 5.00 -12.78 -1.95
C GLU A 130 5.82 -13.02 -3.23
N SER A 131 6.76 -12.13 -3.54
CA SER A 131 7.65 -12.24 -4.72
C SER A 131 8.79 -13.25 -4.56
N LYS A 132 8.97 -13.84 -3.36
CA LYS A 132 10.05 -14.77 -3.01
C LYS A 132 11.43 -14.12 -2.90
N ASP A 133 11.50 -12.80 -2.79
CA ASP A 133 12.74 -12.07 -2.51
C ASP A 133 13.07 -12.06 -1.01
N SER A 134 12.10 -12.37 -0.14
CA SER A 134 12.34 -12.64 1.27
C SER A 134 12.35 -14.13 1.57
N LYS A 135 13.33 -14.59 2.39
CA LYS A 135 13.38 -15.96 2.94
C LYS A 135 12.34 -16.20 4.04
N GLY A 136 11.87 -15.12 4.72
CA GLY A 136 10.90 -15.21 5.80
C GLY A 136 11.40 -15.93 7.05
N THR A 137 12.62 -15.71 7.44
CA THR A 137 13.21 -16.26 8.69
C THR A 137 12.50 -15.71 9.92
N VAL A 138 12.14 -14.41 9.91
CA VAL A 138 11.42 -13.74 11.00
C VAL A 138 9.98 -13.50 10.58
N SER A 139 9.02 -13.85 11.44
CA SER A 139 7.61 -13.54 11.24
C SER A 139 7.21 -12.30 12.04
N LEU A 140 6.60 -11.31 11.38
CA LEU A 140 6.03 -10.13 12.04
C LEU A 140 5.01 -10.53 13.12
N LYS A 141 4.19 -11.56 12.84
CA LYS A 141 3.26 -12.12 13.80
C LYS A 141 3.95 -12.61 15.06
N SER A 142 5.05 -13.36 14.92
CA SER A 142 5.77 -13.92 16.07
C SER A 142 6.36 -12.84 16.97
N LEU A 143 6.72 -11.66 16.43
CA LEU A 143 7.20 -10.54 17.24
C LEU A 143 6.13 -9.99 18.20
N PHE A 144 4.85 -10.16 17.89
CA PHE A 144 3.74 -9.82 18.79
C PHE A 144 3.50 -10.86 19.90
N ASP A 145 3.97 -12.08 19.71
CA ASP A 145 3.66 -13.23 20.58
C ASP A 145 4.85 -13.63 21.50
N GLU A 146 5.84 -12.74 21.72
CA GLU A 146 7.10 -12.99 22.43
C GLU A 146 7.89 -14.20 21.90
N VAL A 147 9.05 -13.94 21.34
CA VAL A 147 9.93 -14.99 20.80
C VAL A 147 10.99 -15.32 21.82
N GLU A 148 10.94 -16.53 22.43
CA GLU A 148 11.99 -17.00 23.35
C GLU A 148 13.33 -17.19 22.64
N ASP A 149 13.32 -17.89 21.49
CA ASP A 149 14.49 -18.12 20.66
C ASP A 149 14.40 -17.31 19.35
N PHE A 150 14.96 -16.10 19.36
CA PHE A 150 14.99 -15.27 18.15
C PHE A 150 16.02 -15.80 17.15
N PRO A 151 15.62 -16.10 15.89
CA PRO A 151 16.50 -16.72 14.92
C PRO A 151 17.66 -15.80 14.54
N TRP A 152 18.87 -16.31 14.58
CA TRP A 152 20.03 -15.70 13.93
C TRP A 152 20.12 -16.22 12.50
N ASP A 153 20.10 -15.31 11.52
CA ASP A 153 20.29 -15.63 10.10
C ASP A 153 21.02 -14.47 9.44
N MET A 154 21.86 -14.77 8.47
CA MET A 154 22.53 -13.78 7.65
C MET A 154 22.46 -14.19 6.18
N ASN A 155 22.07 -13.24 5.34
CA ASN A 155 22.08 -13.44 3.90
C ASN A 155 23.19 -12.60 3.25
N GLU A 156 24.44 -13.12 3.33
CA GLU A 156 25.64 -12.44 2.80
C GLU A 156 25.58 -12.12 1.31
N LYS A 157 24.70 -12.81 0.56
CA LYS A 157 24.53 -12.59 -0.89
C LYS A 157 23.52 -11.49 -1.21
N PHE A 158 22.82 -10.99 -0.22
CA PHE A 158 21.82 -9.94 -0.40
C PHE A 158 22.40 -8.61 0.06
N ASP A 159 22.72 -7.77 -0.88
CA ASP A 159 23.41 -6.49 -0.71
C ASP A 159 22.53 -5.28 -1.08
N LEU A 160 23.04 -4.08 -0.95
CA LEU A 160 22.34 -2.85 -1.29
C LEU A 160 21.98 -2.74 -2.78
N GLU A 161 22.79 -3.33 -3.68
CA GLU A 161 22.48 -3.35 -5.12
C GLU A 161 21.22 -4.17 -5.40
N ASN A 162 21.04 -5.28 -4.67
CA ASN A 162 19.81 -6.06 -4.74
C ASN A 162 18.61 -5.22 -4.27
N VAL A 163 18.74 -4.51 -3.13
CA VAL A 163 17.67 -3.65 -2.60
C VAL A 163 17.35 -2.52 -3.58
N ALA A 164 18.35 -1.83 -4.12
CA ALA A 164 18.18 -0.78 -5.13
C ALA A 164 17.41 -1.31 -6.36
N HIS A 165 17.76 -2.51 -6.82
CA HIS A 165 17.04 -3.16 -7.91
C HIS A 165 15.57 -3.44 -7.53
N LEU A 166 15.29 -3.99 -6.34
CA LEU A 166 13.94 -4.30 -5.88
C LEU A 166 13.06 -3.04 -5.73
N ILE A 167 13.62 -1.94 -5.24
CA ILE A 167 12.97 -0.64 -5.17
C ILE A 167 12.54 -0.17 -6.57
N CYS A 168 13.44 -0.22 -7.55
CA CYS A 168 13.16 0.22 -8.92
C CYS A 168 12.28 -0.75 -9.72
N ARG A 169 12.33 -2.07 -9.43
CA ARG A 169 11.50 -3.11 -10.03
C ARG A 169 10.05 -3.05 -9.56
N GLY A 170 9.87 -2.77 -8.27
CA GLY A 170 8.58 -2.84 -7.61
C GLY A 170 8.02 -4.26 -7.43
N GLY A 171 6.80 -4.32 -6.90
CA GLY A 171 6.06 -5.56 -6.62
C GLY A 171 5.02 -5.93 -7.70
N TRP A 172 5.13 -5.44 -8.91
CA TRP A 172 4.23 -5.76 -10.02
C TRP A 172 4.39 -7.20 -10.46
N PRO A 173 3.34 -8.07 -10.48
CA PRO A 173 3.49 -9.50 -10.76
C PRO A 173 4.26 -9.82 -12.04
N VAL A 174 4.04 -9.07 -13.12
CA VAL A 174 4.75 -9.29 -14.40
C VAL A 174 6.22 -8.89 -14.29
N SER A 175 6.54 -7.81 -13.55
CA SER A 175 7.91 -7.37 -13.30
C SER A 175 8.66 -8.35 -12.39
N VAL A 176 7.95 -8.93 -11.40
CA VAL A 176 8.51 -9.92 -10.46
C VAL A 176 8.92 -11.21 -11.17
N VAL A 177 8.13 -11.71 -12.12
CA VAL A 177 8.43 -12.96 -12.84
C VAL A 177 9.40 -12.77 -14.01
N ALA A 178 9.67 -11.53 -14.38
CA ALA A 178 10.55 -11.21 -15.50
C ALA A 178 12.04 -11.40 -15.13
N PRO A 179 12.91 -11.71 -16.10
CA PRO A 179 14.34 -11.61 -15.91
C PRO A 179 14.77 -10.22 -15.44
N LYS A 180 15.84 -10.17 -14.62
CA LYS A 180 16.33 -8.93 -13.99
C LYS A 180 16.57 -7.81 -15.01
N GLU A 181 17.08 -8.18 -16.18
CA GLU A 181 17.48 -7.25 -17.25
C GLU A 181 16.28 -6.50 -17.88
N ILE A 182 15.09 -7.13 -17.88
CA ILE A 182 13.90 -6.54 -18.51
C ILE A 182 12.85 -6.08 -17.48
N ALA A 183 12.98 -6.46 -16.21
CA ALA A 183 12.02 -6.12 -15.16
C ALA A 183 11.84 -4.60 -15.00
N LEU A 184 12.94 -3.85 -15.13
CA LEU A 184 12.92 -2.39 -15.05
C LEU A 184 12.23 -1.73 -16.25
N GLU A 185 12.33 -2.32 -17.43
CA GLU A 185 11.64 -1.81 -18.64
C GLU A 185 10.12 -2.03 -18.52
N ILE A 186 9.69 -3.14 -17.92
CA ILE A 186 8.26 -3.38 -17.63
C ILE A 186 7.69 -2.28 -16.75
N THR A 187 8.41 -1.88 -15.69
CA THR A 187 7.99 -0.80 -14.77
C THR A 187 7.96 0.55 -15.49
N LYS A 188 8.91 0.80 -16.40
CA LYS A 188 8.93 2.00 -17.22
C LYS A 188 7.73 2.05 -18.18
N ASN A 189 7.39 0.92 -18.80
CA ASN A 189 6.21 0.81 -19.65
C ASN A 189 4.92 1.02 -18.85
N TYR A 190 4.85 0.49 -17.61
CA TYR A 190 3.74 0.75 -16.70
C TYR A 190 3.59 2.25 -16.42
N TRP A 191 4.68 2.94 -16.03
CA TRP A 191 4.68 4.38 -15.80
C TRP A 191 4.23 5.18 -17.03
N ASN A 192 4.74 4.86 -18.22
CA ASN A 192 4.40 5.54 -19.46
C ASN A 192 2.91 5.40 -19.79
N GLY A 193 2.33 4.22 -19.53
CA GLY A 193 0.92 3.93 -19.79
C GLY A 193 -0.06 4.36 -18.68
N LEU A 194 0.45 4.75 -17.50
CA LEU A 194 -0.38 4.98 -16.32
C LEU A 194 -1.40 6.11 -16.51
N PHE A 195 -1.05 7.16 -17.26
CA PHE A 195 -1.85 8.35 -17.47
C PHE A 195 -2.39 8.47 -18.92
N VAL A 196 -2.46 7.35 -19.63
CA VAL A 196 -3.12 7.32 -20.95
C VAL A 196 -4.62 7.09 -20.71
N PHE A 197 -5.43 8.14 -20.88
CA PHE A 197 -6.87 8.15 -20.59
C PHE A 197 -7.73 8.22 -21.86
N GLU A 198 -7.20 7.95 -23.05
CA GLU A 198 -7.90 8.12 -24.33
C GLU A 198 -9.24 7.38 -24.40
N ASP A 199 -9.38 6.25 -23.68
CA ASP A 199 -10.63 5.49 -23.54
C ASP A 199 -11.27 5.57 -22.15
N CYS A 200 -10.89 6.57 -21.32
CA CYS A 200 -11.43 6.70 -19.98
C CYS A 200 -12.80 7.34 -20.05
N GLU A 201 -13.86 6.54 -19.92
CA GLU A 201 -15.23 7.04 -19.76
C GLU A 201 -15.43 7.78 -18.43
N ASN A 202 -14.46 7.67 -17.53
CA ASN A 202 -14.43 8.33 -16.24
C ASN A 202 -14.16 9.83 -16.43
N GLU A 203 -15.22 10.66 -16.35
CA GLU A 203 -15.15 12.11 -16.54
C GLU A 203 -14.15 12.79 -15.61
N ARG A 204 -13.94 12.24 -14.42
CA ARG A 204 -13.00 12.77 -13.44
C ARG A 204 -11.55 12.73 -13.96
N PHE A 205 -11.19 11.70 -14.74
CA PHE A 205 -9.86 11.58 -15.35
C PHE A 205 -9.80 12.22 -16.74
N ARG A 206 -10.91 12.23 -17.48
CA ARG A 206 -10.99 12.84 -18.82
C ARG A 206 -10.55 14.31 -18.81
N ASN A 207 -10.88 15.04 -17.76
CA ASN A 207 -10.55 16.46 -17.60
C ASN A 207 -9.16 16.70 -16.96
N LYS A 208 -8.42 15.66 -16.58
CA LYS A 208 -7.07 15.79 -16.03
C LYS A 208 -6.02 15.70 -17.13
N LYS A 209 -5.09 16.65 -17.12
CA LYS A 209 -3.97 16.67 -18.07
C LYS A 209 -2.89 15.68 -17.61
N PRO A 210 -2.51 14.68 -18.42
CA PRO A 210 -1.48 13.71 -18.07
C PRO A 210 -0.16 14.33 -17.63
N GLU A 211 0.25 15.44 -18.28
CA GLU A 211 1.48 16.14 -17.94
C GLU A 211 1.43 16.75 -16.54
N VAL A 212 0.26 17.26 -16.12
CA VAL A 212 0.08 17.81 -14.76
C VAL A 212 0.11 16.71 -13.72
N LEU A 213 -0.55 15.55 -13.97
CA LEU A 213 -0.46 14.38 -13.11
C LEU A 213 0.99 13.91 -12.95
N LYS A 214 1.74 13.79 -14.04
CA LYS A 214 3.16 13.41 -14.00
C LYS A 214 4.01 14.40 -13.21
N MET A 215 3.75 15.71 -13.33
CA MET A 215 4.46 16.73 -12.54
C MET A 215 4.15 16.62 -11.05
N ILE A 216 2.87 16.43 -10.69
CA ILE A 216 2.49 16.27 -9.28
C ILE A 216 3.13 15.00 -8.70
N VAL A 217 3.09 13.88 -9.43
CA VAL A 217 3.74 12.63 -9.00
C VAL A 217 5.24 12.81 -8.84
N ARG A 218 5.90 13.55 -9.75
CA ARG A 218 7.34 13.85 -9.64
C ARG A 218 7.65 14.72 -8.43
N SER A 219 6.86 15.75 -8.15
CA SER A 219 7.02 16.58 -6.96
C SER A 219 6.77 15.76 -5.69
N PHE A 220 5.72 14.96 -5.68
CA PHE A 220 5.41 14.06 -4.56
C PHE A 220 6.56 13.06 -4.31
N ALA A 221 7.19 12.52 -5.35
CA ALA A 221 8.30 11.60 -5.26
C ALA A 221 9.58 12.22 -4.67
N ARG A 222 9.80 13.53 -4.84
CA ARG A 222 10.90 14.25 -4.15
C ARG A 222 10.69 14.38 -2.65
N HIS A 223 9.46 14.20 -2.21
CA HIS A 223 9.05 14.27 -0.80
C HIS A 223 8.63 12.90 -0.25
N ILE A 224 9.08 11.81 -0.91
CA ILE A 224 8.78 10.44 -0.48
C ILE A 224 9.23 10.21 0.96
N SER A 225 8.43 9.49 1.74
CA SER A 225 8.69 9.17 3.16
C SER A 225 8.91 10.39 4.07
N THR A 226 8.38 11.57 3.69
CA THR A 226 8.45 12.77 4.51
C THR A 226 7.06 13.31 4.86
N GLU A 227 6.97 14.14 5.91
CA GLU A 227 5.76 14.89 6.27
C GLU A 227 5.62 16.21 5.48
N ALA A 228 6.03 16.24 4.22
CA ALA A 228 5.95 17.45 3.42
C ALA A 228 4.51 17.99 3.36
N ALA A 229 4.35 19.27 3.69
CA ALA A 229 3.06 19.93 3.59
C ALA A 229 2.62 20.02 2.12
N ILE A 230 1.31 19.96 1.88
CA ILE A 230 0.73 20.15 0.53
C ILE A 230 1.20 21.46 -0.11
N SER A 231 1.33 22.53 0.68
CA SER A 231 1.85 23.82 0.19
C SER A 231 3.29 23.72 -0.35
N THR A 232 4.13 22.88 0.23
CA THR A 232 5.51 22.63 -0.24
C THR A 232 5.49 21.92 -1.58
N ILE A 233 4.64 20.89 -1.73
CA ILE A 233 4.50 20.15 -2.99
C ILE A 233 3.94 21.06 -4.09
N ILE A 234 2.95 21.90 -3.78
CA ILE A 234 2.41 22.90 -4.72
C ILE A 234 3.50 23.89 -5.16
N ALA A 235 4.34 24.36 -4.22
CA ALA A 235 5.42 25.29 -4.53
C ALA A 235 6.45 24.65 -5.49
N ASP A 236 6.81 23.40 -5.27
CA ASP A 236 7.71 22.63 -6.16
C ASP A 236 7.11 22.44 -7.56
N VAL A 237 5.82 22.11 -7.66
CA VAL A 237 5.11 21.99 -8.96
C VAL A 237 5.11 23.32 -9.70
N ARG A 238 4.90 24.45 -9.02
CA ARG A 238 4.92 25.81 -9.61
C ARG A 238 6.28 26.18 -10.15
N GLN A 239 7.36 25.91 -9.39
CA GLN A 239 8.73 26.17 -9.82
C GLN A 239 9.10 25.38 -11.09
N SER A 240 8.58 24.17 -11.21
CA SER A 240 8.88 23.28 -12.33
C SER A 240 8.19 23.67 -13.64
N ASN A 241 7.16 24.55 -13.67
CA ASN A 241 6.32 24.73 -14.85
C ASN A 241 5.78 26.16 -15.10
N GLU A 242 6.20 27.17 -14.36
CA GLU A 242 5.72 28.58 -14.46
C GLU A 242 4.16 28.74 -14.46
N ARG A 243 3.42 27.69 -14.22
CA ARG A 243 1.96 27.70 -14.16
C ARG A 243 1.48 27.89 -12.74
N THR A 244 0.57 28.82 -12.55
CA THR A 244 -0.16 28.95 -11.30
C THR A 244 -1.12 27.77 -11.15
N MET A 245 -0.92 26.97 -10.10
CA MET A 245 -1.88 25.94 -9.69
C MET A 245 -2.50 26.41 -8.38
N ASP A 246 -3.83 26.56 -8.37
CA ASP A 246 -4.53 26.88 -7.13
C ASP A 246 -4.69 25.64 -6.25
N PRO A 247 -4.81 25.78 -4.93
CA PRO A 247 -4.91 24.64 -4.00
C PRO A 247 -6.07 23.69 -4.32
N LYS A 248 -7.23 24.21 -4.72
CA LYS A 248 -8.40 23.38 -5.04
C LYS A 248 -8.13 22.47 -6.26
N THR A 249 -7.55 23.04 -7.30
CA THR A 249 -7.14 22.25 -8.47
C THR A 249 -6.12 21.19 -8.10
N PHE A 250 -5.15 21.53 -7.22
CA PHE A 250 -4.17 20.55 -6.73
C PHE A 250 -4.85 19.41 -5.96
N ASP A 251 -5.76 19.73 -5.04
CA ASP A 251 -6.51 18.75 -4.27
C ASP A 251 -7.31 17.80 -5.18
N ASP A 252 -7.95 18.33 -6.22
CA ASP A 252 -8.66 17.52 -7.22
C ASP A 252 -7.75 16.53 -7.97
N TYR A 253 -6.50 16.92 -8.25
CA TYR A 253 -5.49 16.04 -8.84
C TYR A 253 -4.98 15.00 -7.85
N MET A 254 -4.74 15.40 -6.59
CA MET A 254 -4.32 14.48 -5.52
C MET A 254 -5.39 13.41 -5.24
N GLU A 255 -6.67 13.80 -5.18
CA GLU A 255 -7.74 12.83 -5.05
C GLU A 255 -7.79 11.85 -6.23
N ALA A 256 -7.57 12.34 -7.47
CA ALA A 256 -7.48 11.46 -8.64
C ALA A 256 -6.34 10.45 -8.51
N LEU A 257 -5.16 10.86 -8.01
CA LEU A 257 -4.03 9.96 -7.79
C LEU A 257 -4.32 8.91 -6.69
N LYS A 258 -5.04 9.29 -5.63
CA LYS A 258 -5.50 8.37 -4.58
C LYS A 258 -6.56 7.39 -5.12
N ASP A 259 -7.50 7.87 -5.92
CA ASP A 259 -8.54 7.06 -6.55
C ASP A 259 -7.97 6.06 -7.58
N LEU A 260 -6.80 6.35 -8.18
CA LEU A 260 -6.03 5.43 -9.03
C LEU A 260 -5.12 4.48 -8.23
N TYR A 261 -5.11 4.59 -6.91
CA TYR A 261 -4.21 3.83 -6.03
C TYR A 261 -2.73 4.02 -6.39
N ILE A 262 -2.31 5.24 -6.74
CA ILE A 262 -0.91 5.59 -7.00
C ILE A 262 -0.23 6.05 -5.72
N ILE A 263 -0.94 6.87 -4.95
CA ILE A 263 -0.49 7.45 -3.69
C ILE A 263 -1.25 6.80 -2.53
N GLU A 264 -0.54 6.51 -1.47
CA GLU A 264 -1.08 5.96 -0.23
C GLU A 264 -0.40 6.62 0.97
N ASP A 265 -0.86 7.84 1.33
CA ASP A 265 -0.36 8.55 2.53
C ASP A 265 -0.43 7.65 3.78
N MET A 266 0.49 7.83 4.72
CA MET A 266 0.49 7.13 6.00
C MET A 266 0.11 8.09 7.12
N GLU A 267 -1.02 7.83 7.75
CA GLU A 267 -1.57 8.67 8.82
C GLU A 267 -0.75 8.57 10.11
N ALA A 268 -0.83 9.61 10.92
CA ALA A 268 -0.18 9.64 12.22
C ALA A 268 -0.87 8.68 13.22
N TRP A 269 -0.06 7.99 14.02
CA TRP A 269 -0.52 7.17 15.12
C TRP A 269 -0.65 7.96 16.41
N ASN A 270 -1.74 7.73 17.17
CA ASN A 270 -1.94 8.30 18.48
C ASN A 270 -2.09 7.19 19.53
N PRO A 271 -1.16 7.08 20.50
CA PRO A 271 -1.22 6.06 21.56
C PRO A 271 -2.40 6.24 22.53
N ASN A 272 -3.07 7.38 22.49
CA ASN A 272 -4.15 7.72 23.43
C ASN A 272 -5.44 8.04 22.68
N ILE A 273 -6.47 7.24 22.87
CA ILE A 273 -7.81 7.45 22.28
C ILE A 273 -8.39 8.85 22.60
N ARG A 274 -8.03 9.43 23.75
CA ARG A 274 -8.51 10.73 24.22
C ARG A 274 -7.39 11.72 24.54
N SER A 275 -6.30 11.69 23.75
CA SER A 275 -5.19 12.61 23.99
C SER A 275 -5.58 14.05 23.63
N LYS A 276 -5.36 14.95 24.59
CA LYS A 276 -5.38 16.40 24.35
C LYS A 276 -4.01 16.93 23.86
N THR A 277 -2.99 16.07 23.84
CA THR A 277 -1.65 16.45 23.37
C THR A 277 -1.67 16.49 21.87
N PRO A 278 -1.35 17.63 21.23
CA PRO A 278 -1.27 17.69 19.78
C PRO A 278 -0.17 16.73 19.30
N ILE A 279 -0.57 15.71 18.55
CA ILE A 279 0.33 14.93 17.71
C ILE A 279 0.33 15.60 16.35
N ARG A 280 1.47 15.71 15.70
CA ARG A 280 1.50 16.15 14.32
C ARG A 280 0.65 15.19 13.50
N SER A 281 -0.38 15.73 12.86
CA SER A 281 -1.37 14.96 12.10
C SER A 281 -1.08 14.95 10.60
N THR A 282 0.00 15.59 10.17
CA THR A 282 0.40 15.58 8.75
C THR A 282 0.84 14.17 8.40
N PRO A 283 0.22 13.52 7.41
CA PRO A 283 0.62 12.18 6.99
C PRO A 283 1.99 12.20 6.33
N THR A 284 2.75 11.11 6.45
CA THR A 284 3.94 10.90 5.62
C THR A 284 3.53 10.47 4.21
N ARG A 285 4.34 10.90 3.22
CA ARG A 285 4.03 10.74 1.79
C ARG A 285 4.55 9.41 1.27
N HIS A 286 3.64 8.52 0.90
CA HIS A 286 3.99 7.20 0.38
C HIS A 286 3.31 6.89 -0.94
N PHE A 287 3.98 6.06 -1.72
CA PHE A 287 3.40 5.44 -2.91
C PHE A 287 2.83 4.06 -2.58
N VAL A 288 1.92 3.59 -3.42
CA VAL A 288 1.46 2.20 -3.34
C VAL A 288 2.58 1.23 -3.71
N ASP A 289 3.54 1.71 -4.51
CA ASP A 289 4.76 1.00 -4.89
C ASP A 289 5.86 2.00 -5.27
N THR A 290 7.00 1.88 -4.66
CA THR A 290 8.14 2.79 -4.77
C THR A 290 8.68 2.93 -6.18
N SER A 291 8.50 1.91 -7.03
CA SER A 291 8.94 1.96 -8.43
C SER A 291 8.26 3.08 -9.23
N ILE A 292 7.06 3.51 -8.83
CA ILE A 292 6.39 4.67 -9.43
C ILE A 292 7.20 5.95 -9.18
N ALA A 293 7.66 6.14 -7.94
CA ALA A 293 8.52 7.28 -7.58
C ALA A 293 9.83 7.26 -8.38
N CYS A 294 10.52 6.10 -8.40
CA CYS A 294 11.75 5.94 -9.19
C CYS A 294 11.54 6.32 -10.66
N ARG A 295 10.48 5.81 -11.30
CA ARG A 295 10.20 6.08 -12.71
C ARG A 295 9.80 7.53 -12.96
N SER A 296 9.08 8.16 -12.04
CA SER A 296 8.70 9.57 -12.16
C SER A 296 9.90 10.52 -12.14
N LEU A 297 10.93 10.18 -11.37
CA LEU A 297 12.17 10.95 -11.26
C LEU A 297 13.26 10.52 -12.26
N GLY A 298 13.07 9.38 -12.94
CA GLY A 298 14.07 8.81 -13.84
C GLY A 298 15.24 8.14 -13.11
N ILE A 299 15.03 7.73 -11.85
CA ILE A 299 16.04 7.09 -11.00
C ILE A 299 16.23 5.62 -11.41
N SER A 300 17.50 5.22 -11.54
CA SER A 300 17.97 3.85 -11.70
C SER A 300 18.48 3.25 -10.38
N PRO A 301 18.75 1.95 -10.29
CA PRO A 301 19.43 1.36 -9.15
C PRO A 301 20.81 2.00 -8.86
N ASP A 302 21.56 2.35 -9.92
CA ASP A 302 22.89 2.96 -9.78
C ASP A 302 22.81 4.38 -9.19
N ASP A 303 21.77 5.14 -9.54
CA ASP A 303 21.54 6.47 -8.95
C ASP A 303 21.29 6.38 -7.45
N LEU A 304 20.49 5.38 -6.99
CA LEU A 304 20.26 5.14 -5.57
C LEU A 304 21.56 4.76 -4.83
N MET A 305 22.43 3.98 -5.46
CA MET A 305 23.72 3.61 -4.87
C MET A 305 24.68 4.80 -4.72
N GLN A 306 24.51 5.86 -5.52
CA GLN A 306 25.31 7.08 -5.46
C GLN A 306 24.80 8.10 -4.43
N ASP A 307 23.51 8.00 -4.02
CA ASP A 307 22.86 8.88 -3.06
C ASP A 307 22.17 8.07 -1.95
N LEU A 308 22.95 7.70 -0.93
CA LEU A 308 22.44 6.86 0.18
C LEU A 308 21.40 7.56 1.06
N GLU A 309 21.34 8.89 1.07
CA GLU A 309 20.30 9.64 1.79
C GLU A 309 18.95 9.45 1.10
N SER A 310 18.89 9.70 -0.20
CA SER A 310 17.70 9.41 -1.00
C SER A 310 17.37 7.92 -0.97
N PHE A 311 18.38 7.04 -1.07
CA PHE A 311 18.16 5.59 -0.96
C PHE A 311 17.39 5.22 0.31
N GLY A 312 17.73 5.82 1.47
CA GLY A 312 17.05 5.59 2.74
C GLY A 312 15.56 5.87 2.65
N LEU A 313 15.16 7.00 2.06
CA LEU A 313 13.75 7.40 1.91
C LEU A 313 12.97 6.46 0.96
N PHE A 314 13.58 6.04 -0.15
CA PHE A 314 12.97 5.08 -1.07
C PHE A 314 12.86 3.67 -0.47
N PHE A 315 13.86 3.28 0.32
CA PHE A 315 13.82 2.02 1.06
C PHE A 315 12.71 2.02 2.10
N GLU A 316 12.54 3.13 2.83
CA GLU A 316 11.46 3.30 3.80
C GLU A 316 10.08 3.12 3.15
N ASP A 317 9.83 3.75 1.99
CA ASP A 317 8.57 3.60 1.26
C ASP A 317 8.30 2.13 0.85
N MET A 318 9.33 1.42 0.37
CA MET A 318 9.22 0.00 0.05
C MET A 318 8.94 -0.85 1.30
N ALA A 319 9.61 -0.56 2.40
CA ALA A 319 9.43 -1.27 3.67
C ALA A 319 8.02 -1.02 4.26
N VAL A 320 7.53 0.20 4.19
CA VAL A 320 6.16 0.56 4.63
C VAL A 320 5.12 -0.18 3.78
N ARG A 321 5.30 -0.32 2.46
CA ARG A 321 4.43 -1.15 1.61
C ARG A 321 4.35 -2.58 2.14
N ASP A 322 5.49 -3.20 2.41
CA ASP A 322 5.56 -4.59 2.88
C ASP A 322 4.94 -4.73 4.28
N LEU A 323 5.27 -3.84 5.21
CA LEU A 323 4.69 -3.82 6.55
C LEU A 323 3.16 -3.68 6.50
N ARG A 324 2.60 -2.86 5.60
CA ARG A 324 1.15 -2.73 5.40
C ARG A 324 0.52 -4.04 4.95
N ILE A 325 1.14 -4.72 3.98
CA ILE A 325 0.66 -6.01 3.48
C ILE A 325 0.70 -7.07 4.60
N TYR A 326 1.74 -7.07 5.43
CA TYR A 326 1.87 -7.99 6.56
C TYR A 326 0.89 -7.67 7.67
N ALA A 327 0.75 -6.39 8.06
CA ALA A 327 -0.20 -5.93 9.06
C ALA A 327 -1.65 -6.27 8.68
N ASP A 328 -2.03 -6.08 7.41
CA ASP A 328 -3.35 -6.45 6.90
C ASP A 328 -3.68 -7.94 7.17
N THR A 329 -2.70 -8.85 7.14
CA THR A 329 -2.91 -10.28 7.45
C THR A 329 -3.15 -10.56 8.94
N LEU A 330 -2.76 -9.62 9.79
CA LEU A 330 -2.88 -9.70 11.26
C LEU A 330 -4.07 -8.90 11.80
N GLY A 331 -4.88 -8.30 10.92
CA GLY A 331 -5.96 -7.40 11.32
C GLY A 331 -5.41 -6.10 11.92
N GLY A 332 -4.35 -5.57 11.35
CA GLY A 332 -3.68 -4.36 11.81
C GLY A 332 -3.50 -3.32 10.72
N GLU A 333 -2.99 -2.18 11.10
CA GLU A 333 -2.64 -1.06 10.23
C GLU A 333 -1.23 -0.54 10.52
N VAL A 334 -0.65 0.18 9.57
CA VAL A 334 0.65 0.84 9.73
C VAL A 334 0.46 2.34 9.69
N ARG A 335 1.00 3.02 10.70
CA ARG A 335 0.96 4.47 10.87
C ARG A 335 2.35 4.98 11.24
N HIS A 336 2.62 6.28 11.12
CA HIS A 336 3.84 6.88 11.64
C HIS A 336 3.60 7.58 12.97
N TYR A 337 4.67 7.85 13.71
CA TYR A 337 4.60 8.67 14.93
C TYR A 337 5.55 9.85 14.83
N ARG A 338 5.06 11.04 15.13
CA ARG A 338 5.87 12.22 15.34
C ARG A 338 5.22 13.15 16.35
N ASP A 339 5.98 13.63 17.29
CA ASP A 339 5.50 14.59 18.27
C ASP A 339 6.10 16.00 18.07
N ASN A 340 5.61 16.93 18.90
CA ASN A 340 6.07 18.32 18.84
C ASN A 340 7.51 18.53 19.39
N ALA A 341 8.07 17.54 20.09
CA ALA A 341 9.45 17.58 20.59
C ALA A 341 10.45 17.06 19.54
N GLY A 342 9.95 16.57 18.38
CA GLY A 342 10.76 16.05 17.30
C GLY A 342 11.09 14.56 17.42
N LEU A 343 10.50 13.83 18.40
CA LEU A 343 10.63 12.39 18.45
C LEU A 343 9.78 11.76 17.34
N GLU A 344 10.39 10.90 16.54
CA GLU A 344 9.80 10.23 15.39
C GLU A 344 9.87 8.70 15.54
N CYS A 345 8.98 8.00 14.85
CA CYS A 345 9.09 6.58 14.58
C CYS A 345 8.55 6.34 13.17
N ASP A 346 9.36 5.72 12.32
CA ASP A 346 9.10 5.57 10.89
C ASP A 346 7.80 4.76 10.66
N ALA A 347 7.57 3.69 11.43
CA ALA A 347 6.33 2.91 11.35
C ALA A 347 5.89 2.36 12.71
N VAL A 348 4.59 2.44 12.97
CA VAL A 348 3.91 1.78 14.09
C VAL A 348 2.93 0.78 13.51
N VAL A 349 3.14 -0.50 13.76
CA VAL A 349 2.20 -1.57 13.42
C VAL A 349 1.23 -1.72 14.57
N HIS A 350 -0.05 -1.38 14.35
CA HIS A 350 -1.08 -1.39 15.38
C HIS A 350 -2.18 -2.41 15.02
N LEU A 351 -2.44 -3.37 15.90
CA LEU A 351 -3.43 -4.41 15.71
C LEU A 351 -4.80 -4.01 16.26
N GLU A 352 -5.87 -4.61 15.75
CA GLU A 352 -7.25 -4.38 16.23
C GLU A 352 -7.45 -4.76 17.72
N ASP A 353 -6.62 -5.66 18.27
CA ASP A 353 -6.64 -6.05 19.69
C ASP A 353 -5.93 -5.04 20.63
N GLY A 354 -5.39 -3.95 20.05
CA GLY A 354 -4.73 -2.87 20.76
C GLY A 354 -3.23 -3.07 20.97
N ARG A 355 -2.67 -4.24 20.65
CA ARG A 355 -1.21 -4.44 20.64
C ARG A 355 -0.58 -3.63 19.52
N TRP A 356 0.64 -3.15 19.74
CA TRP A 356 1.38 -2.40 18.75
C TRP A 356 2.88 -2.71 18.81
N GLY A 357 3.56 -2.54 17.67
CA GLY A 357 5.00 -2.66 17.55
C GLY A 357 5.59 -1.40 16.93
N ALA A 358 6.77 -0.98 17.38
CA ALA A 358 7.49 0.18 16.85
C ALA A 358 8.61 -0.26 15.94
N VAL A 359 8.73 0.39 14.78
CA VAL A 359 9.70 0.04 13.72
C VAL A 359 10.41 1.30 13.27
N GLU A 360 11.73 1.28 13.35
CA GLU A 360 12.62 2.22 12.66
C GLU A 360 13.19 1.55 11.41
N ILE A 361 13.23 2.28 10.30
CA ILE A 361 13.64 1.75 8.99
C ILE A 361 14.97 2.39 8.59
N LYS A 362 16.01 1.59 8.45
CA LYS A 362 17.39 2.07 8.21
C LYS A 362 18.05 1.21 7.13
N ILE A 363 18.90 1.81 6.30
CA ILE A 363 19.61 1.05 5.25
C ILE A 363 20.59 0.00 5.82
N GLY A 364 20.99 0.13 7.09
CA GLY A 364 21.94 -0.74 7.77
C GLY A 364 23.18 0.02 8.26
N GLY A 365 24.09 -0.71 8.87
CA GLY A 365 25.30 -0.17 9.50
C GLY A 365 25.10 0.15 10.99
N ASP A 366 26.15 -0.13 11.80
CA ASP A 366 26.07 -0.10 13.27
C ASP A 366 25.54 1.21 13.83
N LYS A 367 25.98 2.35 13.27
CA LYS A 367 25.55 3.67 13.72
C LYS A 367 24.05 3.88 13.50
N LEU A 368 23.53 3.59 12.31
CA LEU A 368 22.11 3.79 12.00
C LEU A 368 21.21 2.85 12.80
N ILE A 369 21.68 1.64 13.07
CA ILE A 369 20.98 0.67 13.94
C ILE A 369 20.94 1.18 15.39
N GLU A 370 22.06 1.74 15.89
CA GLU A 370 22.12 2.32 17.25
C GLU A 370 21.22 3.55 17.38
N ASP A 371 21.22 4.43 16.40
CA ASP A 371 20.36 5.62 16.36
C ASP A 371 18.88 5.20 16.36
N GLY A 372 18.50 4.23 15.52
CA GLY A 372 17.13 3.68 15.47
C GLY A 372 16.71 3.00 16.77
N ALA A 373 17.58 2.18 17.35
CA ALA A 373 17.31 1.53 18.63
C ALA A 373 17.11 2.57 19.77
N THR A 374 17.88 3.65 19.75
CA THR A 374 17.75 4.75 20.73
C THR A 374 16.43 5.50 20.57
N SER A 375 16.00 5.79 19.34
CA SER A 375 14.70 6.40 19.04
C SER A 375 13.55 5.54 19.55
N LEU A 376 13.55 4.24 19.25
CA LEU A 376 12.54 3.28 19.69
C LEU A 376 12.43 3.19 21.23
N LYS A 377 13.56 3.12 21.94
CA LYS A 377 13.59 3.12 23.40
C LYS A 377 13.03 4.41 23.98
N THR A 378 13.36 5.54 23.38
CA THR A 378 12.85 6.85 23.79
C THR A 378 11.33 6.92 23.61
N LEU A 379 10.80 6.45 22.49
CA LEU A 379 9.36 6.34 22.26
C LEU A 379 8.68 5.44 23.28
N ARG A 380 9.21 4.22 23.47
CA ARG A 380 8.70 3.29 24.49
C ARG A 380 8.62 3.94 25.87
N ASN A 381 9.71 4.52 26.36
CA ASN A 381 9.77 5.14 27.67
C ASN A 381 8.75 6.26 27.82
N LYS A 382 8.61 7.12 26.84
CA LYS A 382 7.62 8.21 26.81
C LYS A 382 6.16 7.72 26.91
N ILE A 383 5.86 6.56 26.32
CA ILE A 383 4.51 6.00 26.35
C ILE A 383 4.27 5.27 27.66
N VAL A 384 5.26 4.49 28.12
CA VAL A 384 5.19 3.69 29.36
C VAL A 384 5.15 4.56 30.62
N GLU A 385 5.80 5.74 30.62
CA GLU A 385 5.68 6.72 31.72
C GLU A 385 4.22 7.03 32.09
N LYS A 386 3.28 6.83 31.15
CA LYS A 386 1.85 7.05 31.38
C LYS A 386 1.08 5.78 31.77
N SER A 387 1.56 4.61 31.38
CA SER A 387 1.00 3.29 31.72
C SER A 387 1.90 2.18 31.13
N GLU A 388 2.40 1.28 32.00
CA GLU A 388 3.18 0.10 31.56
C GLU A 388 2.38 -0.84 30.65
N GLU A 389 1.05 -0.93 30.84
CA GLU A 389 0.16 -1.74 29.99
C GLU A 389 0.15 -1.29 28.50
N LYS A 390 0.72 -0.12 28.22
CA LYS A 390 0.83 0.44 26.86
C LYS A 390 2.20 0.25 26.23
N ALA A 391 3.05 -0.60 26.77
CA ALA A 391 4.34 -0.90 26.17
C ALA A 391 4.15 -1.52 24.78
N PRO A 392 5.06 -1.25 23.81
CA PRO A 392 5.04 -1.95 22.53
C PRO A 392 5.30 -3.46 22.75
N ALA A 393 4.61 -4.31 22.00
CA ALA A 393 4.86 -5.74 21.98
C ALA A 393 6.29 -6.03 21.49
N PHE A 394 6.78 -5.22 20.57
CA PHE A 394 8.18 -5.30 20.10
C PHE A 394 8.69 -3.93 19.64
N MET A 395 10.01 -3.81 19.64
CA MET A 395 10.77 -2.72 19.00
C MET A 395 11.71 -3.32 17.96
N MET A 396 11.67 -2.86 16.73
CA MET A 396 12.43 -3.41 15.62
C MET A 396 13.13 -2.33 14.79
N VAL A 397 14.42 -2.51 14.54
CA VAL A 397 15.12 -1.81 13.46
C VAL A 397 15.07 -2.70 12.22
N LEU A 398 14.25 -2.30 11.24
CA LEU A 398 14.13 -2.97 9.95
C LEU A 398 15.22 -2.45 9.02
N THR A 399 16.12 -3.32 8.59
CA THR A 399 17.28 -2.93 7.79
C THR A 399 17.15 -3.39 6.33
N ALA A 400 17.84 -2.69 5.42
CA ALA A 400 17.91 -3.10 4.03
C ALA A 400 18.74 -4.40 3.88
N VAL A 401 19.83 -4.50 4.61
CA VAL A 401 20.79 -5.62 4.55
C VAL A 401 21.30 -5.97 5.94
N GLY A 402 21.97 -7.11 6.06
CA GLY A 402 22.61 -7.59 7.30
C GLY A 402 22.03 -8.90 7.79
N GLY A 403 22.15 -9.15 9.07
CA GLY A 403 21.64 -10.35 9.74
C GLY A 403 20.53 -10.05 10.76
N THR A 404 19.80 -11.10 11.15
CA THR A 404 18.80 -11.02 12.22
C THR A 404 19.46 -11.26 13.57
N TYR A 405 19.15 -10.43 14.56
CA TYR A 405 19.55 -10.64 15.95
C TYR A 405 18.68 -9.82 16.91
N ARG A 406 18.66 -10.24 18.17
CA ARG A 406 18.09 -9.46 19.25
C ARG A 406 19.22 -8.79 20.03
N ARG A 407 19.15 -7.49 20.21
CA ARG A 407 20.10 -6.70 21.00
C ARG A 407 19.88 -6.92 22.49
N ASP A 408 20.90 -6.66 23.31
CA ASP A 408 20.82 -6.75 24.78
C ASP A 408 19.76 -5.81 25.38
N ASP A 409 19.46 -4.71 24.68
CA ASP A 409 18.42 -3.74 25.08
C ASP A 409 17.00 -4.14 24.63
N GLY A 410 16.83 -5.35 24.09
CA GLY A 410 15.56 -5.92 23.68
C GLY A 410 15.05 -5.50 22.31
N VAL A 411 15.78 -4.65 21.57
CA VAL A 411 15.44 -4.25 20.21
C VAL A 411 15.83 -5.35 19.23
N TYR A 412 14.91 -5.73 18.35
CA TYR A 412 15.18 -6.66 17.26
C TYR A 412 15.80 -5.93 16.06
N VAL A 413 16.76 -6.55 15.42
CA VAL A 413 17.31 -6.10 14.12
C VAL A 413 16.94 -7.15 13.08
N VAL A 414 16.25 -6.72 12.03
CA VAL A 414 15.71 -7.62 11.01
C VAL A 414 15.91 -7.03 9.62
N PRO A 415 16.69 -7.68 8.75
CA PRO A 415 16.73 -7.31 7.33
C PRO A 415 15.40 -7.61 6.63
N ILE A 416 15.00 -6.74 5.70
CA ILE A 416 13.71 -6.84 5.00
C ILE A 416 13.57 -8.15 4.21
N ASN A 417 14.66 -8.66 3.67
CA ASN A 417 14.69 -9.93 2.92
C ASN A 417 14.62 -11.19 3.83
N LEU A 418 14.53 -11.00 5.14
CA LEU A 418 14.35 -12.08 6.13
C LEU A 418 12.99 -11.97 6.85
N LEU A 419 12.19 -10.93 6.56
CA LEU A 419 10.89 -10.69 7.18
C LEU A 419 9.75 -11.33 6.38
N LYS A 420 8.76 -11.89 7.08
CA LYS A 420 7.45 -12.35 6.56
C LYS A 420 6.30 -11.91 7.47
N PRO A 421 5.04 -12.07 7.07
CA PRO A 421 3.88 -11.77 7.92
C PRO A 421 3.80 -12.59 9.19
#